data_ac4344cb973a6d22b75e200e01ba0293
#
_entry.id   ac4344cb973a6d22b75e200e01ba0293
#
_cell.length_a   1.000
_cell.length_b   1.000
_cell.length_c   1.000
_cell.angle_alpha   90.00
_cell.angle_beta   90.00
_cell.angle_gamma   90.00
#
_symmetry.space_group_name_H-M   'P 1'
#
loop_
_entity.id
_entity.type
_entity.pdbx_description
1 polymer ?
#
loop_
_entity_poly.entity_id
_entity_poly.type
_entity_poly.pdbx_seq_one_letter_code
_entity_poly.pdbx_strand_id
1 'polypeptide(L)'
;MNLRDYVTRVTSDLVKINSENPPGREKEVAEYVIEKLKELGIHAWLDEFSENRANAMGIINRGEGRKLLFVPHLDTVPAGDSKLWSIPPFSGLVKDGKIFGRGAADDKGCVAAMLGAFKALADDDWPIRGKIIFAAVGDEEVGSGGIKRLIAQGVKADYAVIGEPTNLNVYSAHNGGINFSVKFLGKPAHASQPFQGVNAIYAAAEFALRIDKLAEKLRKKRTFTGSPSIALTIIKGGLKSNIIPNFCECILDRRITPEENPEEVIREVRELAERIAKTRRAGLNFKVTRIIPPAETDTKSEIVKAALKAVSKVLGKKVRAKGFRATCDMTFLVNEAHIPTIIFGPGDIKQCHIINEWIRIDDLERGAEIYKEIILEILK
;
A
#
# COMPACT_ATOMS: atom_id res chain seq x y z
N MET A 1 17.28 -18.93 -20.37
CA MET A 1 16.01 -18.17 -20.54
C MET A 1 16.36 -16.70 -20.47
N ASN A 2 15.95 -15.88 -21.45
CA ASN A 2 16.18 -14.44 -21.41
C ASN A 2 15.34 -13.76 -20.30
N LEU A 3 15.65 -12.51 -20.01
CA LEU A 3 14.99 -11.78 -18.90
C LEU A 3 13.48 -11.64 -19.11
N ARG A 4 13.05 -11.24 -20.31
CA ARG A 4 11.65 -11.08 -20.68
C ARG A 4 10.84 -12.36 -20.47
N ASP A 5 11.34 -13.49 -20.96
CA ASP A 5 10.66 -14.78 -20.80
C ASP A 5 10.60 -15.20 -19.32
N TYR A 6 11.66 -14.91 -18.55
CA TYR A 6 11.71 -15.23 -17.13
C TYR A 6 10.65 -14.45 -16.34
N VAL A 7 10.62 -13.11 -16.47
CA VAL A 7 9.64 -12.30 -15.72
C VAL A 7 8.20 -12.59 -16.17
N THR A 8 7.99 -12.88 -17.46
CA THR A 8 6.68 -13.27 -17.99
C THR A 8 6.20 -14.57 -17.35
N ARG A 9 7.04 -15.59 -17.33
CA ARG A 9 6.71 -16.90 -16.74
C ARG A 9 6.44 -16.77 -15.25
N VAL A 10 7.36 -16.13 -14.51
CA VAL A 10 7.24 -15.99 -13.05
C VAL A 10 5.96 -15.22 -12.69
N THR A 11 5.66 -14.11 -13.38
CA THR A 11 4.42 -13.36 -13.15
C THR A 11 3.19 -14.21 -13.42
N SER A 12 3.15 -14.90 -14.56
CA SER A 12 2.03 -15.79 -14.92
C SER A 12 1.81 -16.88 -13.86
N ASP A 13 2.88 -17.50 -13.39
CA ASP A 13 2.80 -18.56 -12.37
C ASP A 13 2.37 -18.00 -11.01
N LEU A 14 2.90 -16.85 -10.57
CA LEU A 14 2.46 -16.18 -9.35
C LEU A 14 0.97 -15.84 -9.39
N VAL A 15 0.46 -15.34 -10.51
CA VAL A 15 -0.97 -14.98 -10.66
C VAL A 15 -1.88 -16.20 -10.51
N LYS A 16 -1.44 -17.39 -10.92
CA LYS A 16 -2.21 -18.63 -10.77
C LYS A 16 -2.38 -19.07 -9.32
N ILE A 17 -1.49 -18.67 -8.42
CA ILE A 17 -1.57 -18.98 -7.00
C ILE A 17 -2.51 -17.95 -6.33
N ASN A 18 -3.62 -18.42 -5.76
CA ASN A 18 -4.57 -17.57 -5.07
C ASN A 18 -4.04 -17.16 -3.69
N SER A 19 -3.74 -15.87 -3.53
CA SER A 19 -3.29 -15.27 -2.26
C SER A 19 -4.21 -14.14 -1.78
N GLU A 20 -5.52 -14.30 -1.95
CA GLU A 20 -6.52 -13.32 -1.52
C GLU A 20 -6.46 -13.06 0.00
N ASN A 21 -6.56 -11.79 0.36
CA ASN A 21 -6.62 -11.31 1.73
C ASN A 21 -7.79 -10.30 1.88
N PRO A 22 -8.81 -10.55 2.71
CA PRO A 22 -9.02 -11.76 3.48
C PRO A 22 -9.38 -12.99 2.63
N PRO A 23 -9.17 -14.26 3.13
CA PRO A 23 -8.78 -14.61 4.51
C PRO A 23 -7.27 -14.58 4.79
N GLY A 24 -6.40 -14.39 3.78
CA GLY A 24 -4.96 -14.49 3.86
C GLY A 24 -4.47 -15.93 3.52
N ARG A 25 -3.73 -16.08 2.41
CA ARG A 25 -3.25 -17.36 1.88
C ARG A 25 -1.85 -17.22 1.28
N GLU A 26 -1.02 -16.41 1.89
CA GLU A 26 0.28 -16.03 1.32
C GLU A 26 1.31 -17.16 1.36
N LYS A 27 1.10 -18.20 2.16
CA LYS A 27 2.08 -19.28 2.34
C LYS A 27 2.44 -19.97 1.03
N GLU A 28 1.46 -20.35 0.22
CA GLU A 28 1.68 -21.05 -1.05
C GLU A 28 2.49 -20.19 -2.04
N VAL A 29 2.14 -18.91 -2.17
CA VAL A 29 2.89 -18.00 -3.04
C VAL A 29 4.28 -17.70 -2.48
N ALA A 30 4.45 -17.65 -1.15
CA ALA A 30 5.75 -17.49 -0.50
C ALA A 30 6.65 -18.72 -0.78
N GLU A 31 6.13 -19.93 -0.71
CA GLU A 31 6.84 -21.18 -1.04
C GLU A 31 7.33 -21.17 -2.49
N TYR A 32 6.49 -20.76 -3.44
CA TYR A 32 6.90 -20.58 -4.83
C TYR A 32 8.04 -19.57 -4.99
N VAL A 33 7.96 -18.41 -4.32
CA VAL A 33 9.01 -17.40 -4.36
C VAL A 33 10.33 -17.93 -3.79
N ILE A 34 10.27 -18.69 -2.69
CA ILE A 34 11.45 -19.35 -2.10
C ILE A 34 12.09 -20.35 -3.08
N GLU A 35 11.27 -21.12 -3.79
CA GLU A 35 11.78 -22.03 -4.82
C GLU A 35 12.55 -21.25 -5.90
N LYS A 36 11.99 -20.13 -6.40
CA LYS A 36 12.68 -19.29 -7.40
C LYS A 36 13.97 -18.65 -6.88
N LEU A 37 14.01 -18.23 -5.63
CA LEU A 37 15.23 -17.73 -5.00
C LEU A 37 16.30 -18.84 -4.91
N LYS A 38 15.92 -20.06 -4.51
CA LYS A 38 16.83 -21.21 -4.43
C LYS A 38 17.37 -21.63 -5.81
N GLU A 39 16.54 -21.58 -6.86
CA GLU A 39 17.00 -21.83 -8.25
C GLU A 39 18.12 -20.87 -8.69
N LEU A 40 18.16 -19.66 -8.12
CA LEU A 40 19.22 -18.65 -8.33
C LEU A 40 20.41 -18.80 -7.37
N GLY A 41 20.46 -19.87 -6.57
CA GLY A 41 21.50 -20.08 -5.56
C GLY A 41 21.41 -19.17 -4.34
N ILE A 42 20.26 -18.53 -4.11
CA ILE A 42 20.05 -17.62 -3.00
C ILE A 42 19.60 -18.40 -1.77
N HIS A 43 20.20 -18.09 -0.61
CA HIS A 43 19.71 -18.64 0.66
C HIS A 43 18.33 -18.05 0.97
N ALA A 44 17.30 -18.90 1.01
CA ALA A 44 15.92 -18.48 1.18
C ALA A 44 15.16 -19.41 2.14
N TRP A 45 14.23 -18.81 2.92
CA TRP A 45 13.42 -19.51 3.93
C TRP A 45 12.03 -18.88 4.04
N LEU A 46 11.08 -19.68 4.56
CA LEU A 46 9.74 -19.23 4.91
C LEU A 46 9.74 -18.63 6.33
N ASP A 47 9.13 -17.46 6.50
CA ASP A 47 8.90 -16.84 7.80
C ASP A 47 7.39 -16.77 8.09
N GLU A 48 6.87 -17.87 8.67
CA GLU A 48 5.44 -17.99 9.00
C GLU A 48 5.09 -17.10 10.21
N PHE A 49 4.01 -16.32 10.10
CA PHE A 49 3.54 -15.46 11.17
C PHE A 49 2.10 -15.77 11.62
N SER A 50 1.36 -16.57 10.85
CA SER A 50 0.04 -17.10 11.20
C SER A 50 -0.25 -18.32 10.33
N GLU A 51 -1.34 -19.03 10.62
CA GLU A 51 -1.79 -20.15 9.81
C GLU A 51 -2.02 -19.71 8.35
N ASN A 52 -1.43 -20.42 7.40
CA ASN A 52 -1.45 -20.13 5.95
C ASN A 52 -0.87 -18.75 5.55
N ARG A 53 -0.17 -18.05 6.46
CA ARG A 53 0.38 -16.72 6.25
C ARG A 53 1.88 -16.67 6.50
N ALA A 54 2.64 -16.23 5.53
CA ALA A 54 4.09 -16.20 5.62
C ALA A 54 4.71 -15.11 4.75
N ASN A 55 5.91 -14.67 5.14
CA ASN A 55 6.83 -13.94 4.29
C ASN A 55 7.78 -14.92 3.58
N ALA A 56 8.19 -14.59 2.35
CA ALA A 56 9.29 -15.26 1.67
C ALA A 56 10.56 -14.44 1.86
N MET A 57 11.55 -15.01 2.53
CA MET A 57 12.79 -14.36 2.87
C MET A 57 13.96 -14.87 2.03
N GLY A 58 14.87 -13.96 1.63
CA GLY A 58 16.09 -14.33 0.93
C GLY A 58 17.26 -13.41 1.26
N ILE A 59 18.49 -13.95 1.25
CA ILE A 59 19.70 -13.16 1.45
C ILE A 59 20.74 -13.50 0.39
N ILE A 60 21.23 -12.47 -0.31
CA ILE A 60 22.42 -12.51 -1.15
C ILE A 60 23.53 -11.77 -0.41
N ASN A 61 24.62 -12.48 -0.05
CA ASN A 61 25.75 -11.91 0.68
C ASN A 61 27.01 -11.96 -0.18
N ARG A 62 27.51 -10.79 -0.58
CA ARG A 62 28.74 -10.61 -1.38
C ARG A 62 29.80 -9.81 -0.61
N GLY A 63 29.96 -10.14 0.68
CA GLY A 63 30.96 -9.56 1.56
C GLY A 63 30.48 -8.34 2.34
N GLU A 64 31.44 -7.60 2.88
CA GLU A 64 31.15 -6.37 3.60
C GLU A 64 30.76 -5.25 2.65
N GLY A 65 29.85 -4.39 3.07
CA GLY A 65 29.33 -3.27 2.29
C GLY A 65 27.93 -2.90 2.76
N ARG A 66 27.25 -2.11 1.95
CA ARG A 66 25.88 -1.67 2.20
C ARG A 66 24.89 -2.82 2.12
N LYS A 67 23.74 -2.62 2.76
CA LYS A 67 22.60 -3.54 2.76
C LYS A 67 21.43 -2.86 2.08
N LEU A 68 20.90 -3.49 1.04
CA LEU A 68 19.71 -3.03 0.32
C LEU A 68 18.58 -4.04 0.53
N LEU A 69 17.45 -3.55 1.04
CA LEU A 69 16.26 -4.35 1.32
C LEU A 69 15.22 -4.16 0.21
N PHE A 70 14.69 -5.26 -0.32
CA PHE A 70 13.56 -5.27 -1.26
C PHE A 70 12.33 -5.86 -0.58
N VAL A 71 11.21 -5.15 -0.66
CA VAL A 71 9.96 -5.54 0.01
C VAL A 71 8.78 -5.38 -0.93
N PRO A 72 8.47 -6.37 -1.78
CA PRO A 72 7.18 -6.48 -2.44
C PRO A 72 6.19 -7.19 -1.52
N HIS A 73 4.87 -7.14 -1.84
CA HIS A 73 3.88 -7.93 -1.10
C HIS A 73 3.33 -9.12 -1.90
N LEU A 74 2.82 -10.12 -1.16
CA LEU A 74 2.39 -11.40 -1.70
C LEU A 74 0.87 -11.53 -1.78
N ASP A 75 0.16 -10.87 -0.88
CA ASP A 75 -1.30 -10.90 -0.83
C ASP A 75 -1.93 -10.04 -1.92
N THR A 76 -3.19 -10.29 -2.18
CA THR A 76 -4.01 -9.51 -3.11
C THR A 76 -5.37 -9.25 -2.48
N VAL A 77 -6.03 -8.15 -2.85
CA VAL A 77 -7.45 -8.00 -2.54
C VAL A 77 -8.28 -9.09 -3.21
N PRO A 78 -9.47 -9.44 -2.67
CA PRO A 78 -10.36 -10.41 -3.29
C PRO A 78 -10.71 -10.07 -4.74
N ALA A 79 -10.77 -11.09 -5.60
CA ALA A 79 -11.18 -10.93 -7.01
C ALA A 79 -12.66 -10.53 -7.14
N GLY A 80 -13.47 -10.79 -6.11
CA GLY A 80 -14.90 -10.55 -6.15
C GLY A 80 -15.66 -11.59 -6.98
N ASP A 81 -16.77 -11.16 -7.62
CA ASP A 81 -17.56 -12.07 -8.47
C ASP A 81 -16.81 -12.43 -9.75
N SER A 82 -16.36 -13.67 -9.86
CA SER A 82 -15.64 -14.19 -11.02
C SER A 82 -16.43 -14.10 -12.34
N LYS A 83 -17.75 -14.02 -12.30
CA LYS A 83 -18.60 -13.86 -13.49
C LYS A 83 -18.43 -12.51 -14.17
N LEU A 84 -17.95 -11.51 -13.45
CA LEU A 84 -17.66 -10.18 -13.98
C LEU A 84 -16.31 -10.10 -14.72
N TRP A 85 -15.46 -11.12 -14.55
CA TRP A 85 -14.16 -11.19 -15.21
C TRP A 85 -14.29 -11.74 -16.64
N SER A 86 -13.75 -11.03 -17.62
CA SER A 86 -13.66 -11.52 -19.00
C SER A 86 -12.62 -12.64 -19.17
N ILE A 87 -11.62 -12.65 -18.29
CA ILE A 87 -10.54 -13.66 -18.18
C ILE A 87 -10.53 -14.09 -16.71
N PRO A 88 -10.54 -15.40 -16.41
CA PRO A 88 -10.55 -15.87 -15.01
C PRO A 88 -9.45 -15.22 -14.16
N PRO A 89 -9.76 -14.74 -12.93
CA PRO A 89 -8.86 -13.90 -12.13
C PRO A 89 -7.53 -14.56 -11.77
N PHE A 90 -7.46 -15.86 -11.72
CA PHE A 90 -6.25 -16.64 -11.42
C PHE A 90 -5.76 -17.48 -12.61
N SER A 91 -6.00 -17.01 -13.85
CA SER A 91 -5.53 -17.72 -15.04
C SER A 91 -4.05 -17.48 -15.37
N GLY A 92 -3.52 -16.31 -15.01
CA GLY A 92 -2.18 -15.89 -15.43
C GLY A 92 -2.04 -15.85 -16.97
N LEU A 93 -3.13 -15.58 -17.69
CA LEU A 93 -3.15 -15.63 -19.15
C LEU A 93 -2.21 -14.59 -19.75
N VAL A 94 -1.29 -15.06 -20.58
CA VAL A 94 -0.41 -14.22 -21.39
C VAL A 94 -1.07 -13.99 -22.75
N LYS A 95 -1.42 -12.75 -23.05
CA LYS A 95 -2.07 -12.38 -24.32
C LYS A 95 -1.77 -10.92 -24.67
N ASP A 96 -1.53 -10.63 -25.95
CA ASP A 96 -1.34 -9.28 -26.51
C ASP A 96 -0.32 -8.43 -25.74
N GLY A 97 0.83 -9.04 -25.34
CA GLY A 97 1.89 -8.35 -24.60
C GLY A 97 1.55 -8.04 -23.14
N LYS A 98 0.53 -8.67 -22.57
CA LYS A 98 0.04 -8.48 -21.21
C LYS A 98 -0.11 -9.82 -20.48
N ILE A 99 -0.10 -9.75 -19.15
CA ILE A 99 -0.46 -10.85 -18.26
C ILE A 99 -1.69 -10.43 -17.49
N PHE A 100 -2.74 -11.25 -17.55
CA PHE A 100 -4.03 -10.96 -16.95
C PHE A 100 -4.25 -11.77 -15.67
N GLY A 101 -4.81 -11.11 -14.67
CA GLY A 101 -5.32 -11.73 -13.44
C GLY A 101 -5.13 -10.86 -12.22
N ARG A 102 -5.79 -11.24 -11.11
CA ARG A 102 -5.69 -10.57 -9.83
C ARG A 102 -4.26 -10.66 -9.29
N GLY A 103 -3.69 -9.52 -8.88
CA GLY A 103 -2.32 -9.43 -8.42
C GLY A 103 -1.29 -9.30 -9.55
N ALA A 104 -1.69 -9.29 -10.81
CA ALA A 104 -0.74 -9.13 -11.91
C ALA A 104 0.02 -7.81 -11.84
N ALA A 105 -0.65 -6.72 -11.50
CA ALA A 105 -0.06 -5.41 -11.27
C ALA A 105 0.27 -5.20 -9.79
N ASP A 106 -0.57 -5.66 -8.88
CA ASP A 106 -0.55 -5.37 -7.46
C ASP A 106 -0.52 -6.65 -6.62
N ASP A 107 0.64 -7.20 -6.25
CA ASP A 107 2.02 -6.73 -6.45
C ASP A 107 2.94 -7.85 -7.02
N LYS A 108 2.35 -8.96 -7.52
CA LYS A 108 3.09 -10.12 -8.05
C LYS A 108 3.99 -9.76 -9.24
N GLY A 109 3.63 -8.70 -9.99
CA GLY A 109 4.48 -8.13 -11.03
C GLY A 109 5.78 -7.56 -10.46
N CYS A 110 5.75 -6.87 -9.33
CA CYS A 110 6.95 -6.37 -8.67
C CYS A 110 7.79 -7.51 -8.11
N VAL A 111 7.15 -8.54 -7.50
CA VAL A 111 7.85 -9.76 -7.07
C VAL A 111 8.64 -10.37 -8.21
N ALA A 112 7.97 -10.58 -9.36
CA ALA A 112 8.60 -11.18 -10.54
C ALA A 112 9.71 -10.31 -11.14
N ALA A 113 9.52 -8.99 -11.16
CA ALA A 113 10.55 -8.06 -11.66
C ALA A 113 11.79 -8.02 -10.75
N MET A 114 11.62 -8.08 -9.41
CA MET A 114 12.73 -8.17 -8.46
C MET A 114 13.49 -9.49 -8.63
N LEU A 115 12.78 -10.63 -8.75
CA LEU A 115 13.40 -11.92 -9.06
C LEU A 115 14.12 -11.90 -10.42
N GLY A 116 13.57 -11.20 -11.41
CA GLY A 116 14.22 -10.97 -12.71
C GLY A 116 15.52 -10.20 -12.60
N ALA A 117 15.57 -9.17 -11.75
CA ALA A 117 16.78 -8.42 -11.47
C ALA A 117 17.86 -9.31 -10.82
N PHE A 118 17.46 -10.16 -9.87
CA PHE A 118 18.37 -11.10 -9.20
C PHE A 118 18.90 -12.15 -10.19
N LYS A 119 18.02 -12.67 -11.08
CA LYS A 119 18.46 -13.56 -12.17
C LYS A 119 19.49 -12.91 -13.07
N ALA A 120 19.26 -11.67 -13.51
CA ALA A 120 20.17 -10.96 -14.36
C ALA A 120 21.53 -10.67 -13.68
N LEU A 121 21.53 -10.46 -12.36
CA LEU A 121 22.77 -10.32 -11.58
C LEU A 121 23.46 -11.67 -11.37
N ALA A 122 22.70 -12.77 -11.20
CA ALA A 122 23.25 -14.11 -11.07
C ALA A 122 23.92 -14.57 -12.38
N ASP A 123 23.30 -14.27 -13.52
CA ASP A 123 23.90 -14.56 -14.86
C ASP A 123 25.23 -13.79 -15.07
N ASP A 124 25.41 -12.64 -14.43
CA ASP A 124 26.63 -11.81 -14.45
C ASP A 124 27.57 -12.11 -13.24
N ASP A 125 27.39 -13.24 -12.56
CA ASP A 125 28.13 -13.63 -11.34
C ASP A 125 28.12 -12.57 -10.23
N TRP A 126 27.01 -11.90 -10.03
CA TRP A 126 26.77 -10.96 -8.93
C TRP A 126 27.85 -9.87 -8.80
N PRO A 127 27.98 -8.94 -9.75
CA PRO A 127 29.04 -7.91 -9.75
C PRO A 127 28.76 -6.80 -8.73
N ILE A 128 28.56 -7.20 -7.45
CA ILE A 128 28.18 -6.34 -6.33
C ILE A 128 29.01 -6.64 -5.09
N ARG A 129 29.09 -5.66 -4.16
CA ARG A 129 29.68 -5.80 -2.85
C ARG A 129 28.68 -5.36 -1.78
N GLY A 130 28.48 -6.20 -0.75
CA GLY A 130 27.50 -5.96 0.30
C GLY A 130 26.39 -7.01 0.31
N LYS A 131 25.19 -6.62 0.74
CA LYS A 131 24.08 -7.56 0.93
C LYS A 131 22.80 -7.07 0.28
N ILE A 132 22.08 -7.99 -0.36
CA ILE A 132 20.68 -7.80 -0.68
C ILE A 132 19.87 -8.65 0.30
N ILE A 133 18.86 -8.03 0.91
CA ILE A 133 17.84 -8.71 1.70
C ILE A 133 16.56 -8.61 0.88
N PHE A 134 15.93 -9.75 0.65
CA PHE A 134 14.64 -9.83 -0.01
C PHE A 134 13.60 -10.33 1.00
N ALA A 135 12.52 -9.61 1.15
CA ALA A 135 11.42 -9.92 2.05
C ALA A 135 10.09 -9.67 1.33
N ALA A 136 9.60 -10.68 0.59
CA ALA A 136 8.24 -10.59 0.07
C ALA A 136 7.26 -10.85 1.21
N VAL A 137 6.49 -9.82 1.58
CA VAL A 137 5.67 -9.82 2.80
C VAL A 137 4.21 -10.14 2.52
N GLY A 138 3.55 -10.75 3.50
CA GLY A 138 2.10 -10.96 3.48
C GLY A 138 1.37 -9.90 4.30
N ASP A 139 0.03 -9.80 4.07
CA ASP A 139 -0.89 -8.94 4.82
C ASP A 139 -0.75 -7.42 4.59
N GLU A 140 -0.20 -7.01 3.47
CA GLU A 140 -0.11 -5.58 3.14
C GLU A 140 -1.50 -4.95 2.99
N GLU A 141 -2.38 -5.62 2.27
CA GLU A 141 -3.72 -5.14 1.86
C GLU A 141 -4.70 -4.95 3.05
N VAL A 142 -4.39 -5.53 4.22
CA VAL A 142 -5.31 -5.47 5.38
C VAL A 142 -4.63 -4.98 6.65
N GLY A 143 -3.59 -5.68 7.12
CA GLY A 143 -3.07 -5.51 8.47
C GLY A 143 -1.59 -5.21 8.57
N SER A 144 -0.84 -5.33 7.46
CA SER A 144 0.62 -5.19 7.41
C SER A 144 1.35 -6.13 8.40
N GLY A 145 0.82 -7.35 8.57
CA GLY A 145 1.35 -8.33 9.53
C GLY A 145 2.77 -8.78 9.17
N GLY A 146 3.03 -9.00 7.88
CA GLY A 146 4.33 -9.45 7.39
C GLY A 146 5.45 -8.45 7.61
N ILE A 147 5.23 -7.17 7.25
CA ILE A 147 6.25 -6.12 7.46
C ILE A 147 6.47 -5.82 8.95
N LYS A 148 5.41 -5.81 9.76
CA LYS A 148 5.53 -5.62 11.22
C LYS A 148 6.35 -6.74 11.86
N ARG A 149 6.17 -7.97 11.41
CA ARG A 149 7.00 -9.10 11.86
C ARG A 149 8.46 -8.92 11.46
N LEU A 150 8.73 -8.52 10.22
CA LEU A 150 10.08 -8.24 9.74
C LEU A 150 10.80 -7.18 10.60
N ILE A 151 10.09 -6.11 10.97
CA ILE A 151 10.62 -5.05 11.85
C ILE A 151 10.83 -5.56 13.27
N ALA A 152 9.89 -6.32 13.82
CA ALA A 152 10.01 -6.92 15.16
C ALA A 152 11.19 -7.88 15.28
N GLN A 153 11.60 -8.52 14.18
CA GLN A 153 12.81 -9.36 14.10
C GLN A 153 14.10 -8.53 14.00
N GLY A 154 14.00 -7.19 13.97
CA GLY A 154 15.15 -6.30 13.95
C GLY A 154 15.89 -6.23 12.63
N VAL A 155 15.15 -6.26 11.50
CA VAL A 155 15.75 -6.06 10.17
C VAL A 155 16.56 -4.77 10.12
N LYS A 156 17.77 -4.86 9.53
CA LYS A 156 18.67 -3.72 9.37
C LYS A 156 19.15 -3.64 7.92
N ALA A 157 18.89 -2.52 7.30
CA ALA A 157 19.38 -2.18 5.96
C ALA A 157 19.76 -0.69 5.91
N ASP A 158 20.63 -0.33 4.98
CA ASP A 158 20.98 1.08 4.75
C ASP A 158 19.92 1.78 3.91
N TYR A 159 19.27 1.03 3.03
CA TYR A 159 18.21 1.51 2.14
C TYR A 159 17.19 0.40 1.87
N ALA A 160 15.96 0.80 1.48
CA ALA A 160 14.94 -0.14 1.06
C ALA A 160 14.18 0.31 -0.19
N VAL A 161 13.60 -0.66 -0.88
CA VAL A 161 12.71 -0.49 -2.03
C VAL A 161 11.43 -1.27 -1.76
N ILE A 162 10.30 -0.59 -1.64
CA ILE A 162 8.97 -1.17 -1.63
C ILE A 162 8.54 -1.43 -3.08
N GLY A 163 8.04 -2.64 -3.36
CA GLY A 163 7.36 -2.96 -4.60
C GLY A 163 5.95 -2.40 -4.58
N GLU A 164 5.57 -1.66 -5.61
CA GLU A 164 4.22 -1.14 -5.85
C GLU A 164 4.06 -0.78 -7.34
N PRO A 165 2.84 -0.82 -7.91
CA PRO A 165 2.60 -0.49 -9.30
C PRO A 165 2.70 1.01 -9.58
N THR A 166 3.92 1.50 -9.74
CA THR A 166 4.25 2.92 -9.88
C THR A 166 4.34 3.42 -11.32
N ASN A 167 4.07 2.56 -12.29
CA ASN A 167 4.30 2.85 -13.73
C ASN A 167 5.74 3.29 -13.98
N LEU A 168 6.71 2.59 -13.35
CA LEU A 168 8.15 2.84 -13.42
C LEU A 168 8.56 4.26 -12.96
N ASN A 169 7.77 4.91 -12.10
CA ASN A 169 8.16 6.16 -11.48
C ASN A 169 8.74 5.91 -10.08
N VAL A 170 9.68 6.74 -9.68
CA VAL A 170 10.26 6.73 -8.33
C VAL A 170 9.43 7.61 -7.42
N TYR A 171 8.90 7.03 -6.36
CA TYR A 171 8.23 7.78 -5.30
C TYR A 171 9.07 7.74 -4.02
N SER A 172 9.25 8.90 -3.40
CA SER A 172 10.04 9.03 -2.16
C SER A 172 9.19 9.39 -0.95
N ALA A 173 7.89 9.50 -1.10
CA ALA A 173 6.94 9.76 -0.04
C ALA A 173 5.57 9.19 -0.38
N HIS A 174 4.77 8.89 0.64
CA HIS A 174 3.36 8.53 0.50
C HIS A 174 2.47 9.20 1.54
N ASN A 175 1.18 9.30 1.21
CA ASN A 175 0.17 9.79 2.13
C ASN A 175 -0.09 8.76 3.25
N GLY A 176 -0.46 9.27 4.42
CA GLY A 176 -1.06 8.47 5.47
C GLY A 176 -2.58 8.45 5.39
N GLY A 177 -3.20 7.70 6.29
CA GLY A 177 -4.65 7.62 6.43
C GLY A 177 -5.11 7.57 7.88
N ILE A 178 -6.22 8.25 8.19
CA ILE A 178 -6.88 8.19 9.48
C ILE A 178 -8.35 7.91 9.26
N ASN A 179 -8.87 6.85 9.89
CA ASN A 179 -10.29 6.54 9.85
C ASN A 179 -10.94 6.90 11.18
N PHE A 180 -12.14 7.46 11.11
CA PHE A 180 -12.91 7.86 12.29
C PHE A 180 -14.28 7.21 12.29
N SER A 181 -14.78 6.86 13.48
CA SER A 181 -16.19 6.62 13.79
C SER A 181 -16.66 7.70 14.77
N VAL A 182 -17.60 8.52 14.31
CA VAL A 182 -18.19 9.63 15.09
C VAL A 182 -19.66 9.36 15.29
N LYS A 183 -20.06 9.04 16.51
CA LYS A 183 -21.47 8.75 16.88
C LYS A 183 -22.06 9.91 17.66
N PHE A 184 -23.13 10.47 17.14
CA PHE A 184 -23.97 11.42 17.88
C PHE A 184 -25.07 10.66 18.60
N LEU A 185 -25.25 10.94 19.89
CA LEU A 185 -26.21 10.31 20.77
C LEU A 185 -27.31 11.30 21.12
N GLY A 186 -28.54 10.98 20.78
CA GLY A 186 -29.70 11.79 21.01
C GLY A 186 -30.57 11.26 22.16
N LYS A 187 -31.75 11.85 22.27
CA LYS A 187 -32.82 11.42 23.19
C LYS A 187 -34.04 11.04 22.36
N PRO A 188 -34.57 9.80 22.45
CA PRO A 188 -35.74 9.42 21.69
C PRO A 188 -37.00 10.14 22.23
N ALA A 189 -37.94 10.42 21.33
CA ALA A 189 -39.24 10.95 21.60
C ALA A 189 -40.21 10.55 20.49
N HIS A 190 -41.52 10.67 20.72
CA HIS A 190 -42.48 10.51 19.65
C HIS A 190 -42.36 11.63 18.63
N ALA A 191 -42.45 11.33 17.32
CA ALA A 191 -42.22 12.32 16.26
C ALA A 191 -43.26 13.46 16.27
N SER A 192 -44.43 13.31 16.87
CA SER A 192 -45.41 14.39 17.10
C SER A 192 -45.01 15.39 18.17
N GLN A 193 -43.98 15.06 18.99
CA GLN A 193 -43.44 15.91 20.05
C GLN A 193 -41.90 16.06 19.94
N PRO A 194 -41.38 16.55 18.82
CA PRO A 194 -39.95 16.50 18.51
C PRO A 194 -39.09 17.28 19.51
N PHE A 195 -39.64 18.30 20.17
CA PHE A 195 -38.95 19.14 21.15
C PHE A 195 -38.66 18.44 22.49
N GLN A 196 -39.28 17.30 22.77
CA GLN A 196 -39.01 16.49 23.96
C GLN A 196 -37.78 15.57 23.77
N GLY A 197 -37.35 15.39 22.52
CA GLY A 197 -36.20 14.59 22.14
C GLY A 197 -34.99 15.43 21.74
N VAL A 198 -33.87 14.71 21.46
CA VAL A 198 -32.68 15.26 20.82
C VAL A 198 -32.40 14.41 19.58
N ASN A 199 -32.50 15.03 18.41
CA ASN A 199 -32.37 14.33 17.15
C ASN A 199 -30.90 14.17 16.76
N ALA A 200 -30.35 12.95 16.86
CA ALA A 200 -28.98 12.63 16.52
C ALA A 200 -28.67 12.81 15.02
N ILE A 201 -29.67 12.62 14.14
CA ILE A 201 -29.49 12.82 12.68
C ILE A 201 -29.21 14.29 12.38
N TYR A 202 -29.84 15.25 13.07
CA TYR A 202 -29.56 16.66 12.82
C TYR A 202 -28.13 17.05 13.22
N ALA A 203 -27.60 16.46 14.30
CA ALA A 203 -26.20 16.67 14.66
C ALA A 203 -25.25 16.06 13.61
N ALA A 204 -25.50 14.85 13.17
CA ALA A 204 -24.72 14.17 12.15
C ALA A 204 -24.79 14.89 10.79
N ALA A 205 -25.95 15.39 10.39
CA ALA A 205 -26.13 16.15 9.14
C ALA A 205 -25.33 17.47 9.17
N GLU A 206 -25.37 18.20 10.29
CA GLU A 206 -24.55 19.41 10.43
C GLU A 206 -23.06 19.07 10.39
N PHE A 207 -22.64 17.99 11.04
CA PHE A 207 -21.27 17.51 10.99
C PHE A 207 -20.86 17.16 9.57
N ALA A 208 -21.69 16.43 8.82
CA ALA A 208 -21.44 16.06 7.41
C ALA A 208 -21.20 17.30 6.54
N LEU A 209 -22.02 18.34 6.67
CA LEU A 209 -21.87 19.61 5.93
C LEU A 209 -20.60 20.37 6.32
N ARG A 210 -20.15 20.28 7.57
CA ARG A 210 -18.87 20.88 7.99
C ARG A 210 -17.68 20.10 7.48
N ILE A 211 -17.76 18.75 7.43
CA ILE A 211 -16.74 17.90 6.83
C ILE A 211 -16.61 18.19 5.34
N ASP A 212 -17.71 18.38 4.61
CA ASP A 212 -17.69 18.75 3.19
C ASP A 212 -16.95 20.08 2.97
N LYS A 213 -17.25 21.12 3.78
CA LYS A 213 -16.50 22.38 3.74
C LYS A 213 -15.01 22.23 4.07
N LEU A 214 -14.67 21.33 5.00
CA LEU A 214 -13.27 21.02 5.31
C LEU A 214 -12.61 20.33 4.10
N ALA A 215 -13.30 19.41 3.44
CA ALA A 215 -12.81 18.75 2.22
C ALA A 215 -12.50 19.76 1.10
N GLU A 216 -13.39 20.74 0.86
CA GLU A 216 -13.14 21.82 -0.09
C GLU A 216 -11.90 22.66 0.25
N LYS A 217 -11.69 22.97 1.53
CA LYS A 217 -10.48 23.69 2.01
C LYS A 217 -9.21 22.86 1.77
N LEU A 218 -9.24 21.58 2.12
CA LEU A 218 -8.11 20.66 1.96
C LEU A 218 -7.73 20.48 0.49
N ARG A 219 -8.70 20.37 -0.41
CA ARG A 219 -8.48 20.22 -1.86
C ARG A 219 -7.65 21.36 -2.48
N LYS A 220 -7.64 22.53 -1.85
CA LYS A 220 -6.87 23.71 -2.30
C LYS A 220 -5.39 23.66 -1.89
N LYS A 221 -5.04 22.85 -0.89
CA LYS A 221 -3.64 22.67 -0.48
C LYS A 221 -2.90 21.91 -1.57
N ARG A 222 -1.64 22.25 -1.77
CA ARG A 222 -0.72 21.55 -2.67
C ARG A 222 0.49 21.12 -1.87
N THR A 223 0.76 19.83 -1.85
CA THR A 223 1.90 19.22 -1.19
C THR A 223 2.66 18.33 -2.17
N PHE A 224 3.78 17.79 -1.73
CA PHE A 224 4.59 16.91 -2.57
C PHE A 224 3.82 15.63 -3.00
N THR A 225 3.00 15.07 -2.12
CA THR A 225 2.19 13.87 -2.38
C THR A 225 0.79 14.18 -2.94
N GLY A 226 0.49 15.45 -3.20
CA GLY A 226 -0.81 15.93 -3.69
C GLY A 226 -1.60 16.65 -2.60
N SER A 227 -2.90 16.78 -2.77
CA SER A 227 -3.75 17.46 -1.78
C SER A 227 -4.19 16.46 -0.70
N PRO A 228 -4.17 16.84 0.58
CA PRO A 228 -4.84 16.07 1.61
C PRO A 228 -6.35 16.03 1.36
N SER A 229 -7.04 15.01 1.89
CA SER A 229 -8.48 14.88 1.69
C SER A 229 -9.19 14.34 2.91
N ILE A 230 -10.47 14.64 3.03
CA ILE A 230 -11.39 14.02 4.00
C ILE A 230 -12.70 13.72 3.30
N ALA A 231 -13.27 12.54 3.57
CA ALA A 231 -14.56 12.15 3.06
C ALA A 231 -15.40 11.50 4.17
N LEU A 232 -16.68 11.84 4.22
CA LEU A 232 -17.67 11.07 4.98
C LEU A 232 -18.15 9.95 4.07
N THR A 233 -17.84 8.72 4.41
CA THR A 233 -18.07 7.54 3.55
C THR A 233 -19.31 6.76 3.93
N ILE A 234 -19.72 6.82 5.22
CA ILE A 234 -20.92 6.15 5.70
C ILE A 234 -21.64 7.08 6.69
N ILE A 235 -22.96 7.15 6.60
CA ILE A 235 -23.84 7.74 7.60
C ILE A 235 -25.02 6.79 7.85
N LYS A 236 -25.23 6.44 9.12
CA LYS A 236 -26.31 5.52 9.53
C LYS A 236 -27.00 6.03 10.78
N GLY A 237 -28.32 6.18 10.75
CA GLY A 237 -29.10 6.64 11.92
C GLY A 237 -30.60 6.48 11.73
N GLY A 238 -31.32 6.55 12.87
CA GLY A 238 -32.77 6.35 12.91
C GLY A 238 -33.18 4.88 12.99
N LEU A 239 -34.37 4.65 13.53
CA LEU A 239 -34.93 3.29 13.71
C LEU A 239 -36.29 3.14 13.04
N LYS A 240 -37.19 4.14 13.22
CA LYS A 240 -38.55 4.14 12.71
C LYS A 240 -39.04 5.56 12.45
N SER A 241 -39.90 5.76 11.48
CA SER A 241 -40.34 7.09 11.01
C SER A 241 -41.07 7.92 12.07
N ASN A 242 -41.65 7.31 13.10
CA ASN A 242 -42.35 8.02 14.16
C ASN A 242 -41.57 8.17 15.48
N ILE A 243 -40.24 7.95 15.44
CA ILE A 243 -39.35 8.07 16.62
C ILE A 243 -38.25 9.07 16.29
N ILE A 244 -38.01 10.05 17.17
CA ILE A 244 -36.85 10.95 17.09
C ILE A 244 -35.58 10.10 17.28
N PRO A 245 -34.62 10.14 16.32
CA PRO A 245 -33.44 9.30 16.37
C PRO A 245 -32.55 9.56 17.58
N ASN A 246 -32.28 8.52 18.34
CA ASN A 246 -31.40 8.55 19.50
C ASN A 246 -29.92 8.30 19.16
N PHE A 247 -29.62 7.95 17.88
CA PHE A 247 -28.25 7.72 17.44
C PHE A 247 -28.10 8.00 15.95
N CYS A 248 -26.91 8.49 15.57
CA CYS A 248 -26.46 8.55 14.19
C CYS A 248 -24.93 8.44 14.14
N GLU A 249 -24.41 7.52 13.33
CA GLU A 249 -22.99 7.27 13.15
C GLU A 249 -22.51 7.80 11.80
N CYS A 250 -21.36 8.46 11.82
CA CYS A 250 -20.60 8.93 10.66
C CYS A 250 -19.24 8.22 10.61
N ILE A 251 -18.89 7.61 9.49
CA ILE A 251 -17.56 7.05 9.24
C ILE A 251 -16.84 7.97 8.26
N LEU A 252 -15.57 8.31 8.58
CA LEU A 252 -14.76 9.19 7.74
C LEU A 252 -13.44 8.51 7.37
N ASP A 253 -12.99 8.78 6.15
CA ASP A 253 -11.63 8.53 5.65
C ASP A 253 -10.91 9.87 5.46
N ARG A 254 -9.74 10.03 6.08
CA ARG A 254 -8.89 11.22 6.01
C ARG A 254 -7.52 10.84 5.50
N ARG A 255 -7.16 11.31 4.32
CA ARG A 255 -5.81 11.15 3.77
C ARG A 255 -4.95 12.34 4.20
N ILE A 256 -3.86 12.04 4.88
CA ILE A 256 -2.90 13.01 5.42
C ILE A 256 -1.59 12.97 4.63
N THR A 257 -0.96 14.12 4.49
CA THR A 257 0.31 14.25 3.76
C THR A 257 1.49 14.31 4.74
N PRO A 258 2.73 14.08 4.32
CA PRO A 258 3.91 14.15 5.20
C PRO A 258 4.06 15.45 5.97
N GLU A 259 3.54 16.54 5.43
CA GLU A 259 3.60 17.87 6.07
C GLU A 259 2.54 18.07 7.17
N GLU A 260 1.63 17.10 7.37
CA GLU A 260 0.56 17.17 8.37
C GLU A 260 0.87 16.31 9.60
N ASN A 261 0.65 16.87 10.79
CA ASN A 261 0.75 16.09 12.03
C ASN A 261 -0.55 15.32 12.28
N PRO A 262 -0.52 13.97 12.40
CA PRO A 262 -1.70 13.16 12.64
C PRO A 262 -2.50 13.57 13.89
N GLU A 263 -1.83 13.94 14.98
CA GLU A 263 -2.49 14.34 16.22
C GLU A 263 -3.27 15.66 16.07
N GLU A 264 -2.72 16.61 15.30
CA GLU A 264 -3.41 17.87 15.00
C GLU A 264 -4.64 17.64 14.13
N VAL A 265 -4.52 16.75 13.15
CA VAL A 265 -5.65 16.35 12.29
C VAL A 265 -6.76 15.70 13.11
N ILE A 266 -6.40 14.78 14.01
CA ILE A 266 -7.36 14.13 14.92
C ILE A 266 -8.06 15.17 15.81
N ARG A 267 -7.28 16.11 16.36
CA ARG A 267 -7.81 17.18 17.19
C ARG A 267 -8.79 18.08 16.42
N GLU A 268 -8.46 18.50 15.19
CA GLU A 268 -9.33 19.31 14.33
C GLU A 268 -10.71 18.67 14.13
N VAL A 269 -10.73 17.38 13.79
CA VAL A 269 -11.98 16.64 13.55
C VAL A 269 -12.76 16.43 14.85
N ARG A 270 -12.08 16.11 15.95
CA ARG A 270 -12.69 15.95 17.28
C ARG A 270 -13.36 17.22 17.76
N GLU A 271 -12.64 18.34 17.75
CA GLU A 271 -13.17 19.65 18.19
C GLU A 271 -14.38 20.08 17.36
N LEU A 272 -14.37 19.77 16.05
CA LEU A 272 -15.53 20.03 15.20
C LEU A 272 -16.74 19.23 15.65
N ALA A 273 -16.57 17.94 15.93
CA ALA A 273 -17.65 17.07 16.40
C ALA A 273 -18.17 17.50 17.78
N GLU A 274 -17.28 17.88 18.71
CA GLU A 274 -17.63 18.34 20.06
C GLU A 274 -18.43 19.66 20.02
N ARG A 275 -18.03 20.63 19.20
CA ARG A 275 -18.80 21.88 19.04
C ARG A 275 -20.21 21.63 18.55
N ILE A 276 -20.38 20.73 17.59
CA ILE A 276 -21.70 20.38 17.04
C ILE A 276 -22.53 19.63 18.07
N ALA A 277 -21.95 18.65 18.75
CA ALA A 277 -22.63 17.90 19.82
C ALA A 277 -23.17 18.84 20.91
N LYS A 278 -22.34 19.80 21.35
CA LYS A 278 -22.74 20.83 22.33
C LYS A 278 -23.90 21.71 21.81
N THR A 279 -23.78 22.23 20.57
CA THR A 279 -24.80 23.08 19.97
C THR A 279 -26.14 22.34 19.81
N ARG A 280 -26.10 21.07 19.42
CA ARG A 280 -27.26 20.22 19.21
C ARG A 280 -27.75 19.52 20.50
N ARG A 281 -27.08 19.73 21.64
CA ARG A 281 -27.35 19.05 22.92
C ARG A 281 -27.30 17.53 22.81
N ALA A 282 -26.52 17.01 21.88
CA ALA A 282 -26.29 15.58 21.64
C ALA A 282 -25.08 15.09 22.46
N GLY A 283 -25.09 13.83 22.86
CA GLY A 283 -23.91 13.15 23.33
C GLY A 283 -22.98 12.81 22.14
N LEU A 284 -21.71 12.55 22.43
CA LEU A 284 -20.70 12.23 21.44
C LEU A 284 -19.88 11.02 21.85
N ASN A 285 -19.70 10.07 20.91
CA ASN A 285 -18.68 9.02 21.01
C ASN A 285 -17.78 9.16 19.78
N PHE A 286 -16.54 9.55 20.00
CA PHE A 286 -15.52 9.78 18.96
C PHE A 286 -14.43 8.72 19.07
N LYS A 287 -14.20 7.96 18.00
CA LYS A 287 -13.13 6.96 17.92
C LYS A 287 -12.28 7.18 16.68
N VAL A 288 -10.98 7.07 16.83
CA VAL A 288 -10.04 6.81 15.75
C VAL A 288 -9.97 5.29 15.60
N THR A 289 -10.32 4.78 14.44
CA THR A 289 -10.41 3.33 14.20
C THR A 289 -9.18 2.78 13.51
N ARG A 290 -8.46 3.61 12.76
CA ARG A 290 -7.19 3.26 12.10
C ARG A 290 -6.34 4.50 11.94
N ILE A 291 -5.03 4.34 12.09
CA ILE A 291 -4.02 5.36 11.76
C ILE A 291 -2.91 4.66 10.97
N ILE A 292 -2.59 5.20 9.80
CA ILE A 292 -1.39 4.87 9.04
C ILE A 292 -0.65 6.21 8.88
N PRO A 293 0.50 6.40 9.52
CA PRO A 293 1.28 7.62 9.34
C PRO A 293 1.75 7.79 7.89
N PRO A 294 1.88 9.01 7.37
CA PRO A 294 2.57 9.25 6.12
C PRO A 294 4.07 8.95 6.30
N ALA A 295 4.78 8.73 5.20
CA ALA A 295 6.22 8.54 5.23
C ALA A 295 6.90 9.31 4.11
N GLU A 296 8.14 9.76 4.37
CA GLU A 296 8.95 10.49 3.42
C GLU A 296 10.43 10.17 3.59
N THR A 297 11.11 9.91 2.48
CA THR A 297 12.56 9.88 2.37
C THR A 297 13.03 11.12 1.63
N ASP A 298 14.02 11.83 2.18
CA ASP A 298 14.59 13.02 1.55
C ASP A 298 14.97 12.72 0.09
N THR A 299 14.50 13.56 -0.82
CA THR A 299 14.81 13.45 -2.26
C THR A 299 16.31 13.55 -2.56
N LYS A 300 17.12 14.06 -1.63
CA LYS A 300 18.58 14.09 -1.70
C LYS A 300 19.22 12.78 -1.20
N SER A 301 18.47 11.86 -0.62
CA SER A 301 18.97 10.56 -0.18
C SER A 301 19.59 9.80 -1.35
N GLU A 302 20.62 9.00 -1.06
CA GLU A 302 21.35 8.23 -2.05
C GLU A 302 20.48 7.23 -2.79
N ILE A 303 19.56 6.55 -2.07
CA ILE A 303 18.63 5.60 -2.70
C ILE A 303 17.72 6.28 -3.73
N VAL A 304 17.24 7.50 -3.44
CA VAL A 304 16.41 8.27 -4.39
C VAL A 304 17.24 8.66 -5.61
N LYS A 305 18.47 9.15 -5.43
CA LYS A 305 19.37 9.50 -6.53
C LYS A 305 19.73 8.29 -7.39
N ALA A 306 20.05 7.16 -6.76
CA ALA A 306 20.34 5.90 -7.44
C ALA A 306 19.17 5.43 -8.30
N ALA A 307 17.97 5.42 -7.72
CA ALA A 307 16.75 5.04 -8.44
C ALA A 307 16.44 5.99 -9.62
N LEU A 308 16.56 7.30 -9.44
CA LEU A 308 16.35 8.26 -10.53
C LEU A 308 17.38 8.07 -11.67
N LYS A 309 18.63 7.77 -11.33
CA LYS A 309 19.68 7.47 -12.30
C LYS A 309 19.38 6.17 -13.06
N ALA A 310 19.00 5.12 -12.34
CA ALA A 310 18.63 3.83 -12.92
C ALA A 310 17.44 3.95 -13.88
N VAL A 311 16.37 4.61 -13.47
CA VAL A 311 15.19 4.86 -14.32
C VAL A 311 15.57 5.69 -15.54
N SER A 312 16.39 6.74 -15.37
CA SER A 312 16.81 7.58 -16.48
C SER A 312 17.66 6.82 -17.50
N LYS A 313 18.52 5.91 -17.00
CA LYS A 313 19.38 5.07 -17.85
C LYS A 313 18.55 4.10 -18.70
N VAL A 314 17.63 3.36 -18.08
CA VAL A 314 16.82 2.33 -18.76
C VAL A 314 15.76 2.94 -19.67
N LEU A 315 15.09 4.02 -19.23
CA LEU A 315 14.01 4.62 -20.01
C LEU A 315 14.46 5.71 -20.99
N GLY A 316 15.74 6.08 -20.98
CA GLY A 316 16.29 7.11 -21.87
C GLY A 316 15.74 8.52 -21.66
N LYS A 317 15.17 8.83 -20.47
CA LYS A 317 14.53 10.11 -20.16
C LYS A 317 14.86 10.61 -18.75
N LYS A 318 14.94 11.93 -18.58
CA LYS A 318 15.09 12.53 -17.24
C LYS A 318 13.79 12.36 -16.44
N VAL A 319 13.93 11.91 -15.20
CA VAL A 319 12.83 11.71 -14.27
C VAL A 319 13.08 12.48 -12.97
N ARG A 320 12.01 12.67 -12.19
CA ARG A 320 12.06 13.29 -10.86
C ARG A 320 11.32 12.41 -9.88
N ALA A 321 11.71 12.47 -8.61
CA ALA A 321 10.96 11.84 -7.54
C ALA A 321 9.56 12.47 -7.43
N LYS A 322 8.60 11.64 -7.07
CA LYS A 322 7.18 12.00 -6.91
C LYS A 322 6.70 11.61 -5.52
N GLY A 323 5.55 12.13 -5.12
CA GLY A 323 4.80 11.68 -3.96
C GLY A 323 3.68 10.71 -4.35
N PHE A 324 3.57 9.58 -3.66
CA PHE A 324 2.55 8.56 -3.85
C PHE A 324 1.29 8.92 -3.07
N ARG A 325 0.13 8.87 -3.72
CA ARG A 325 -1.14 9.29 -3.09
C ARG A 325 -1.79 8.23 -2.21
N ALA A 326 -1.49 6.96 -2.48
CA ALA A 326 -1.95 5.85 -1.65
C ALA A 326 -1.05 5.67 -0.41
N THR A 327 -1.36 4.70 0.41
CA THR A 327 -0.53 4.24 1.54
C THR A 327 0.11 2.91 1.16
N CYS A 328 1.28 2.60 1.71
CA CYS A 328 1.91 1.29 1.60
C CYS A 328 2.82 1.02 2.81
N ASP A 329 3.46 -0.12 2.83
CA ASP A 329 4.33 -0.56 3.93
C ASP A 329 5.61 0.28 4.13
N MET A 330 5.91 1.26 3.25
CA MET A 330 6.99 2.22 3.44
C MET A 330 6.89 2.94 4.80
N THR A 331 5.67 3.17 5.32
CA THR A 331 5.45 3.83 6.61
C THR A 331 6.19 3.14 7.75
N PHE A 332 6.22 1.80 7.77
CA PHE A 332 6.87 1.03 8.80
C PHE A 332 8.41 1.07 8.68
N LEU A 333 8.94 0.97 7.46
CA LEU A 333 10.38 1.03 7.22
C LEU A 333 10.98 2.39 7.57
N VAL A 334 10.31 3.48 7.18
CA VAL A 334 10.80 4.83 7.43
C VAL A 334 10.58 5.26 8.88
N ASN A 335 9.35 5.08 9.40
CA ASN A 335 8.99 5.66 10.69
C ASN A 335 9.43 4.80 11.88
N GLU A 336 9.47 3.47 11.75
CA GLU A 336 9.78 2.55 12.84
C GLU A 336 11.20 1.97 12.72
N ALA A 337 11.60 1.51 11.53
CA ALA A 337 12.93 0.94 11.32
C ALA A 337 13.99 1.99 10.93
N HIS A 338 13.59 3.23 10.64
CA HIS A 338 14.46 4.35 10.23
C HIS A 338 15.32 4.03 9.00
N ILE A 339 14.77 3.26 8.06
CA ILE A 339 15.42 2.89 6.82
C ILE A 339 14.93 3.82 5.69
N PRO A 340 15.81 4.65 5.08
CA PRO A 340 15.44 5.45 3.91
C PRO A 340 14.94 4.54 2.78
N THR A 341 13.68 4.75 2.36
CA THR A 341 12.93 3.86 1.48
C THR A 341 12.37 4.60 0.29
N ILE A 342 12.33 3.96 -0.86
CA ILE A 342 11.58 4.41 -2.04
C ILE A 342 10.47 3.41 -2.38
N ILE A 343 9.47 3.88 -3.12
CA ILE A 343 8.43 3.04 -3.72
C ILE A 343 8.69 3.02 -5.21
N PHE A 344 8.80 1.83 -5.79
CA PHE A 344 9.06 1.67 -7.22
C PHE A 344 8.58 0.29 -7.69
N GLY A 345 8.02 0.23 -8.92
CA GLY A 345 7.78 -1.02 -9.61
C GLY A 345 7.08 -0.85 -10.96
N PRO A 346 6.99 -1.95 -11.72
CA PRO A 346 6.19 -2.03 -12.94
C PRO A 346 4.69 -2.03 -12.62
N GLY A 347 3.87 -1.84 -13.65
CA GLY A 347 2.41 -1.79 -13.51
C GLY A 347 1.88 -0.40 -13.19
N ASP A 348 0.61 -0.19 -13.48
CA ASP A 348 -0.09 1.10 -13.26
C ASP A 348 -1.07 0.94 -12.09
N ILE A 349 -1.02 1.82 -11.10
CA ILE A 349 -1.94 1.89 -9.95
C ILE A 349 -3.42 1.89 -10.37
N LYS A 350 -3.73 2.30 -11.59
CA LYS A 350 -5.09 2.25 -12.14
C LYS A 350 -5.58 0.84 -12.42
N GLN A 351 -4.68 -0.15 -12.43
CA GLN A 351 -5.02 -1.56 -12.59
C GLN A 351 -5.27 -2.24 -11.23
N CYS A 352 -4.89 -1.60 -10.11
CA CYS A 352 -5.09 -2.16 -8.79
C CYS A 352 -6.56 -2.22 -8.42
N HIS A 353 -6.96 -3.32 -7.79
CA HIS A 353 -8.29 -3.52 -7.20
C HIS A 353 -9.47 -3.49 -8.19
N ILE A 354 -9.21 -3.50 -9.49
CA ILE A 354 -10.26 -3.55 -10.53
C ILE A 354 -10.46 -4.97 -11.07
N ILE A 355 -11.59 -5.18 -11.73
CA ILE A 355 -11.88 -6.38 -12.51
C ILE A 355 -11.06 -6.35 -13.80
N ASN A 356 -10.62 -7.51 -14.29
CA ASN A 356 -9.75 -7.64 -15.46
C ASN A 356 -8.40 -6.93 -15.31
N GLU A 357 -7.82 -6.95 -14.12
CA GLU A 357 -6.48 -6.48 -13.84
C GLU A 357 -5.44 -7.12 -14.76
N TRP A 358 -4.45 -6.34 -15.18
CA TRP A 358 -3.36 -6.79 -16.04
C TRP A 358 -2.10 -5.96 -15.88
N ILE A 359 -0.95 -6.54 -16.29
CA ILE A 359 0.33 -5.86 -16.39
C ILE A 359 0.96 -6.04 -17.77
N ARG A 360 1.73 -5.06 -18.25
CA ARG A 360 2.48 -5.16 -19.52
C ARG A 360 3.77 -5.94 -19.29
N ILE A 361 4.10 -6.83 -20.21
CA ILE A 361 5.37 -7.58 -20.21
C ILE A 361 6.56 -6.62 -20.36
N ASP A 362 6.43 -5.58 -21.19
CA ASP A 362 7.48 -4.57 -21.35
C ASP A 362 7.78 -3.81 -20.05
N ASP A 363 6.74 -3.54 -19.23
CA ASP A 363 6.93 -2.87 -17.94
C ASP A 363 7.62 -3.80 -16.93
N LEU A 364 7.32 -5.10 -16.95
CA LEU A 364 7.98 -6.11 -16.13
C LEU A 364 9.48 -6.21 -16.46
N GLU A 365 9.82 -6.33 -17.74
CA GLU A 365 11.20 -6.41 -18.21
C GLU A 365 12.00 -5.16 -17.83
N ARG A 366 11.47 -3.97 -18.14
CA ARG A 366 12.09 -2.69 -17.75
C ARG A 366 12.16 -2.53 -16.23
N GLY A 367 11.15 -2.98 -15.49
CA GLY A 367 11.16 -2.98 -14.03
C GLY A 367 12.32 -3.78 -13.47
N ALA A 368 12.54 -4.99 -14.00
CA ALA A 368 13.66 -5.84 -13.61
C ALA A 368 15.02 -5.21 -13.95
N GLU A 369 15.15 -4.61 -15.14
CA GLU A 369 16.38 -3.88 -15.53
C GLU A 369 16.65 -2.70 -14.59
N ILE A 370 15.63 -1.94 -14.22
CA ILE A 370 15.75 -0.80 -13.31
C ILE A 370 16.12 -1.27 -11.90
N TYR A 371 15.50 -2.33 -11.37
CA TYR A 371 15.89 -2.90 -10.08
C TYR A 371 17.37 -3.36 -10.09
N LYS A 372 17.82 -4.04 -11.17
CA LYS A 372 19.24 -4.38 -11.35
C LYS A 372 20.15 -3.15 -11.29
N GLU A 373 19.80 -2.08 -12.01
CA GLU A 373 20.58 -0.84 -12.00
C GLU A 373 20.59 -0.14 -10.64
N ILE A 374 19.45 -0.14 -9.88
CA ILE A 374 19.41 0.37 -8.51
C ILE A 374 20.39 -0.40 -7.61
N ILE A 375 20.40 -1.74 -7.72
CA ILE A 375 21.33 -2.59 -6.98
C ILE A 375 22.77 -2.22 -7.32
N LEU A 376 23.11 -2.12 -8.61
CA LEU A 376 24.46 -1.77 -9.05
C LEU A 376 24.89 -0.36 -8.63
N GLU A 377 24.00 0.61 -8.54
CA GLU A 377 24.32 1.97 -8.07
C GLU A 377 24.59 2.02 -6.56
N ILE A 378 23.94 1.16 -5.77
CA ILE A 378 24.05 1.15 -4.29
C ILE A 378 25.15 0.21 -3.80
N LEU A 379 25.35 -0.94 -4.47
CA LEU A 379 26.19 -2.04 -4.00
C LEU A 379 27.45 -2.26 -4.84
N LYS A 380 27.89 -1.26 -5.56
CA LYS A 380 29.19 -1.29 -6.27
C LYS A 380 30.36 -1.12 -5.33
#